data_7027acd7b557e7a8adbc213d20546569
#
_entry.id   7027acd7b557e7a8adbc213d20546569
#
_cell.length_a   1.000
_cell.length_b   1.000
_cell.length_c   1.000
_cell.angle_alpha   90.00
_cell.angle_beta   90.00
_cell.angle_gamma   90.00
#
_symmetry.space_group_name_H-M   'P 1'
#
loop_
_entity.id
_entity.type
_entity.pdbx_description
1 polymer ?
#
loop_
_entity_poly.entity_id
_entity_poly.type
_entity_poly.pdbx_seq_one_letter_code
_entity_poly.pdbx_strand_id
1 'polypeptide(L)'
;KIAGLSVGEAQSLDLSDILANALQRGALRCIATITPENYRQYIAERSLGANLAKIDIAEPDDQQIMIMAEHWTSYWEKSWGVVFTYAALEIAKMVSERYITEPAQPTRFLSVLEGAARLALRQPGLKLVSEAIVRQYASEKFGIPIEQVGQEESKMLLNLEEIIHERLIGQEEAVDMVAASLRRARVELRDTNKPIANFLFLGPTGVGKTELAKTLAEVYFGSEDAMIRLDMSEYQLPDSVNKIIGSGEETGYLTEAVRQHPFSLILLDEIEKAHPDILNLFLQVFDDGRLTDAQGR
;
A
#
# COMPACT_ATOMS: atom_id res chain seq x y z
N LYS A 1 8.51 -6.13 22.44
CA LYS A 1 9.91 -6.37 22.91
C LYS A 1 10.01 -7.27 24.14
N ILE A 2 8.93 -7.54 24.89
CA ILE A 2 8.96 -8.41 26.07
C ILE A 2 8.92 -9.90 25.67
N ALA A 3 8.20 -10.23 24.62
CA ALA A 3 8.07 -11.63 24.13
C ALA A 3 9.10 -12.04 23.08
N GLY A 4 10.02 -11.17 22.68
CA GLY A 4 11.02 -11.44 21.64
C GLY A 4 12.49 -11.30 22.11
N LEU A 5 12.76 -11.23 23.41
CA LEU A 5 14.11 -10.99 23.94
C LEU A 5 14.93 -12.26 24.19
N SER A 6 14.50 -13.42 23.68
CA SER A 6 15.23 -14.68 23.85
C SER A 6 15.55 -15.37 22.51
N VAL A 7 16.21 -14.67 21.60
CA VAL A 7 16.90 -15.31 20.47
C VAL A 7 18.38 -15.31 20.78
N GLY A 8 18.82 -16.38 21.43
CA GLY A 8 20.23 -16.65 21.73
C GLY A 8 20.41 -17.61 22.87
N GLU A 9 20.62 -18.88 22.57
CA GLU A 9 21.19 -19.97 23.34
C GLU A 9 20.75 -20.21 24.81
N ALA A 10 20.20 -21.38 25.00
CA ALA A 10 20.14 -22.18 26.23
C ALA A 10 19.96 -21.45 27.59
N GLN A 11 18.74 -21.54 28.15
CA GLN A 11 18.34 -21.11 29.50
C GLN A 11 18.01 -19.59 29.67
N SER A 12 17.38 -18.94 28.74
CA SER A 12 16.68 -17.69 29.04
C SER A 12 15.31 -18.02 29.65
N LEU A 13 15.13 -17.72 30.93
CA LEU A 13 13.83 -17.68 31.58
C LEU A 13 12.89 -16.83 30.69
N ASP A 14 11.89 -17.46 30.08
CA ASP A 14 10.95 -16.76 29.24
C ASP A 14 10.17 -15.76 30.12
N LEU A 15 10.43 -14.47 29.93
CA LEU A 15 9.75 -13.40 30.66
C LEU A 15 8.23 -13.53 30.56
N SER A 16 7.72 -14.17 29.50
CA SER A 16 6.31 -14.46 29.31
C SER A 16 5.75 -15.36 30.43
N ASP A 17 6.48 -16.37 30.84
CA ASP A 17 6.05 -17.31 31.91
C ASP A 17 6.10 -16.67 33.30
N ILE A 18 7.10 -15.83 33.56
CA ILE A 18 7.19 -15.07 34.81
C ILE A 18 5.99 -14.09 34.91
N LEU A 19 5.69 -13.38 33.83
CA LEU A 19 4.55 -12.47 33.77
C LEU A 19 3.21 -13.21 33.88
N ALA A 20 3.06 -14.36 33.19
CA ALA A 20 1.86 -15.18 33.28
C ALA A 20 1.61 -15.66 34.73
N ASN A 21 2.64 -16.11 35.41
CA ASN A 21 2.55 -16.49 36.83
C ASN A 21 2.19 -15.34 37.76
N ALA A 22 2.74 -14.13 37.52
CA ALA A 22 2.43 -12.95 38.31
C ALA A 22 1.00 -12.49 38.12
N LEU A 23 0.49 -12.54 36.88
CA LEU A 23 -0.90 -12.26 36.53
C LEU A 23 -1.85 -13.27 37.19
N GLN A 24 -1.56 -14.55 37.08
CA GLN A 24 -2.38 -15.62 37.61
C GLN A 24 -2.51 -15.56 39.16
N ARG A 25 -1.45 -15.15 39.84
CA ARG A 25 -1.43 -14.95 41.31
C ARG A 25 -2.09 -13.60 41.73
N GLY A 26 -2.51 -12.77 40.79
CA GLY A 26 -3.06 -11.43 41.08
C GLY A 26 -2.03 -10.44 41.63
N ALA A 27 -0.74 -10.79 41.56
CA ALA A 27 0.35 -9.90 42.01
C ALA A 27 0.60 -8.72 41.06
N LEU A 28 0.14 -8.84 39.80
CA LEU A 28 0.26 -7.80 38.77
C LEU A 28 -1.09 -7.56 38.10
N ARG A 29 -1.43 -6.28 37.92
CA ARG A 29 -2.52 -5.84 37.03
C ARG A 29 -1.90 -5.11 35.87
N CYS A 30 -2.14 -5.56 34.65
CA CYS A 30 -1.57 -4.91 33.48
C CYS A 30 -2.60 -4.74 32.35
N ILE A 31 -2.38 -3.71 31.57
CA ILE A 31 -2.98 -3.53 30.23
C ILE A 31 -1.83 -3.55 29.25
N ALA A 32 -1.90 -4.42 28.26
CA ALA A 32 -0.90 -4.54 27.21
C ALA A 32 -1.54 -4.24 25.86
N THR A 33 -0.78 -3.62 24.97
CA THR A 33 -1.19 -3.37 23.59
C THR A 33 -0.26 -4.14 22.66
N ILE A 34 -0.84 -4.73 21.62
CA ILE A 34 -0.11 -5.54 20.66
C ILE A 34 -0.83 -5.49 19.30
N THR A 35 -0.10 -5.60 18.20
CA THR A 35 -0.70 -5.74 16.88
C THR A 35 -1.28 -7.15 16.69
N PRO A 36 -2.32 -7.33 15.83
CA PRO A 36 -2.89 -8.65 15.57
C PRO A 36 -1.87 -9.69 15.10
N GLU A 37 -0.88 -9.27 14.32
CA GLU A 37 0.22 -10.13 13.83
C GLU A 37 1.08 -10.63 14.98
N ASN A 38 1.61 -9.69 15.76
CA ASN A 38 2.45 -10.02 16.92
C ASN A 38 1.68 -10.83 17.98
N TYR A 39 0.37 -10.59 18.13
CA TYR A 39 -0.47 -11.39 19.01
C TYR A 39 -0.50 -12.86 18.56
N ARG A 40 -0.74 -13.11 17.26
CA ARG A 40 -0.74 -14.46 16.69
C ARG A 40 0.62 -15.15 16.85
N GLN A 41 1.69 -14.41 16.54
CA GLN A 41 3.04 -14.97 16.55
C GLN A 41 3.60 -15.24 17.96
N TYR A 42 3.32 -14.35 18.92
CA TYR A 42 4.03 -14.34 20.19
C TYR A 42 3.16 -14.62 21.43
N ILE A 43 1.84 -14.50 21.33
CA ILE A 43 0.96 -14.52 22.51
C ILE A 43 -0.14 -15.59 22.42
N ALA A 44 -0.75 -15.80 21.26
CA ALA A 44 -1.98 -16.58 21.11
C ALA A 44 -1.89 -18.00 21.69
N GLU A 45 -0.77 -18.68 21.47
CA GLU A 45 -0.56 -20.08 21.89
C GLU A 45 0.31 -20.21 23.15
N ARG A 46 0.62 -19.09 23.84
CA ARG A 46 1.48 -19.10 25.02
C ARG A 46 0.70 -18.90 26.32
N SER A 47 1.33 -19.25 27.44
CA SER A 47 0.79 -19.10 28.79
C SER A 47 0.33 -17.67 29.13
N LEU A 48 0.97 -16.66 28.56
CA LEU A 48 0.61 -15.27 28.74
C LEU A 48 -0.75 -14.94 28.10
N GLY A 49 -1.04 -15.48 26.92
CA GLY A 49 -2.31 -15.28 26.23
C GLY A 49 -3.52 -15.81 27.00
N ALA A 50 -3.36 -16.94 27.67
CA ALA A 50 -4.40 -17.54 28.48
C ALA A 50 -4.77 -16.72 29.73
N ASN A 51 -3.90 -15.81 30.18
CA ASN A 51 -4.08 -14.99 31.37
C ASN A 51 -4.49 -13.55 31.06
N LEU A 52 -4.69 -13.19 29.78
CA LEU A 52 -5.10 -11.87 29.34
C LEU A 52 -6.43 -11.93 28.58
N ALA A 53 -7.36 -11.06 28.95
CA ALA A 53 -8.60 -10.88 28.17
C ALA A 53 -8.26 -10.14 26.87
N LYS A 54 -8.47 -10.78 25.71
CA LYS A 54 -8.31 -10.18 24.41
C LYS A 54 -9.46 -9.20 24.13
N ILE A 55 -9.12 -7.96 23.80
CA ILE A 55 -10.06 -6.94 23.35
C ILE A 55 -9.57 -6.47 21.99
N ASP A 56 -10.35 -6.74 20.94
CA ASP A 56 -10.04 -6.27 19.60
C ASP A 56 -10.48 -4.82 19.45
N ILE A 57 -9.57 -3.97 18.95
CA ILE A 57 -9.84 -2.57 18.62
C ILE A 57 -9.77 -2.44 17.11
N ALA A 58 -10.94 -2.22 16.51
CA ALA A 58 -11.05 -2.05 15.06
C ALA A 58 -10.57 -0.66 14.61
N GLU A 59 -10.23 -0.53 13.34
CA GLU A 59 -10.01 0.77 12.72
C GLU A 59 -11.30 1.61 12.78
N PRO A 60 -11.18 2.93 12.95
CA PRO A 60 -12.34 3.82 12.95
C PRO A 60 -13.01 3.86 11.58
N ASP A 61 -14.32 4.06 11.58
CA ASP A 61 -15.09 4.30 10.35
C ASP A 61 -14.84 5.72 9.80
N ASP A 62 -15.37 5.99 8.61
CA ASP A 62 -15.21 7.26 7.90
C ASP A 62 -15.65 8.48 8.68
N GLN A 63 -16.76 8.36 9.45
CA GLN A 63 -17.28 9.46 10.25
C GLN A 63 -16.37 9.73 11.43
N GLN A 64 -15.92 8.69 12.10
CA GLN A 64 -14.98 8.77 13.21
C GLN A 64 -13.63 9.37 12.78
N ILE A 65 -13.12 8.97 11.61
CA ILE A 65 -11.90 9.51 11.02
C ILE A 65 -12.01 11.03 10.81
N MET A 66 -13.14 11.51 10.27
CA MET A 66 -13.34 12.93 10.03
C MET A 66 -13.46 13.71 11.35
N ILE A 67 -14.15 13.19 12.36
CA ILE A 67 -14.23 13.80 13.70
C ILE A 67 -12.83 13.90 14.35
N MET A 68 -12.03 12.85 14.22
CA MET A 68 -10.64 12.87 14.72
C MET A 68 -9.80 13.92 13.98
N ALA A 69 -9.99 14.05 12.66
CA ALA A 69 -9.30 15.05 11.85
C ALA A 69 -9.66 16.48 12.30
N GLU A 70 -10.94 16.79 12.51
CA GLU A 70 -11.40 18.09 13.00
C GLU A 70 -10.75 18.44 14.36
N HIS A 71 -10.62 17.46 15.24
CA HIS A 71 -9.96 17.65 16.53
C HIS A 71 -8.46 17.98 16.35
N TRP A 72 -7.75 17.21 15.55
CA TRP A 72 -6.31 17.40 15.32
C TRP A 72 -6.01 18.65 14.50
N THR A 73 -6.80 18.97 13.48
CA THR A 73 -6.64 20.23 12.73
C THR A 73 -6.84 21.43 13.60
N SER A 74 -7.87 21.45 14.46
CA SER A 74 -8.08 22.52 15.44
C SER A 74 -6.90 22.70 16.40
N TYR A 75 -6.23 21.61 16.80
CA TYR A 75 -5.02 21.66 17.60
C TYR A 75 -3.84 22.27 16.82
N TRP A 76 -3.61 21.83 15.58
CA TRP A 76 -2.53 22.36 14.74
C TRP A 76 -2.77 23.80 14.32
N GLU A 77 -4.00 24.21 14.05
CA GLU A 77 -4.37 25.60 13.77
C GLU A 77 -3.97 26.52 14.92
N LYS A 78 -4.27 26.12 16.15
CA LYS A 78 -3.90 26.88 17.34
C LYS A 78 -2.39 26.85 17.62
N SER A 79 -1.74 25.71 17.42
CA SER A 79 -0.35 25.51 17.82
C SER A 79 0.63 26.04 16.78
N TRP A 80 0.31 25.89 15.48
CA TRP A 80 1.20 26.21 14.37
C TRP A 80 0.76 27.42 13.56
N GLY A 81 -0.44 27.94 13.79
CA GLY A 81 -0.99 29.08 13.07
C GLY A 81 -1.26 28.77 11.59
N VAL A 82 -1.59 27.53 11.27
CA VAL A 82 -2.08 27.10 9.95
C VAL A 82 -3.59 27.13 9.92
N VAL A 83 -4.19 27.06 8.73
CA VAL A 83 -5.64 26.93 8.56
C VAL A 83 -5.90 25.82 7.56
N PHE A 84 -6.80 24.90 7.87
CA PHE A 84 -7.15 23.80 6.96
C PHE A 84 -8.45 24.09 6.22
N THR A 85 -8.48 23.81 4.92
CA THR A 85 -9.73 23.80 4.16
C THR A 85 -10.41 22.45 4.26
N TYR A 86 -11.73 22.40 4.16
CA TYR A 86 -12.47 21.13 4.13
C TYR A 86 -12.04 20.26 2.94
N ALA A 87 -11.82 20.85 1.76
CA ALA A 87 -11.29 20.14 0.59
C ALA A 87 -9.92 19.50 0.85
N ALA A 88 -9.07 20.11 1.69
CA ALA A 88 -7.80 19.49 2.09
C ALA A 88 -8.02 18.21 2.91
N LEU A 89 -9.02 18.17 3.78
CA LEU A 89 -9.37 16.97 4.54
C LEU A 89 -9.87 15.86 3.63
N GLU A 90 -10.76 16.20 2.67
CA GLU A 90 -11.29 15.22 1.70
C GLU A 90 -10.19 14.60 0.84
N ILE A 91 -9.29 15.44 0.30
CA ILE A 91 -8.15 14.94 -0.49
C ILE A 91 -7.19 14.13 0.38
N ALA A 92 -6.88 14.57 1.60
CA ALA A 92 -6.01 13.80 2.48
C ALA A 92 -6.60 12.44 2.86
N LYS A 93 -7.93 12.36 3.05
CA LYS A 93 -8.65 11.11 3.27
C LYS A 93 -8.50 10.20 2.06
N MET A 94 -8.84 10.69 0.87
CA MET A 94 -8.73 9.93 -0.38
C MET A 94 -7.30 9.44 -0.62
N VAL A 95 -6.29 10.29 -0.39
CA VAL A 95 -4.88 9.91 -0.51
C VAL A 95 -4.51 8.81 0.47
N SER A 96 -4.91 8.94 1.73
CA SER A 96 -4.60 7.96 2.77
C SER A 96 -5.24 6.60 2.55
N GLU A 97 -6.43 6.55 1.96
CA GLU A 97 -7.15 5.31 1.68
C GLU A 97 -6.65 4.60 0.43
N ARG A 98 -6.35 5.40 -0.62
CA ARG A 98 -6.02 4.85 -1.93
C ARG A 98 -4.54 4.52 -2.11
N TYR A 99 -3.65 5.27 -1.46
CA TYR A 99 -2.22 5.22 -1.76
C TYR A 99 -1.33 4.89 -0.56
N ILE A 100 -1.88 4.78 0.64
CA ILE A 100 -1.10 4.49 1.84
C ILE A 100 -1.70 3.27 2.54
N THR A 101 -0.94 2.18 2.60
CA THR A 101 -1.38 0.94 3.25
C THR A 101 -1.03 0.90 4.73
N GLU A 102 0.12 1.45 5.11
CA GLU A 102 0.62 1.53 6.49
C GLU A 102 1.05 2.94 6.88
N PRO A 103 0.84 3.36 8.12
CA PRO A 103 0.16 2.67 9.23
C PRO A 103 -1.37 2.61 9.08
N ALA A 104 -2.05 1.87 9.96
CA ALA A 104 -3.52 1.79 10.03
C ALA A 104 -4.17 3.16 10.25
N GLN A 105 -5.46 3.28 9.92
CA GLN A 105 -6.26 4.46 10.26
C GLN A 105 -6.39 4.61 11.80
N PRO A 106 -6.46 5.81 12.35
CA PRO A 106 -6.46 7.12 11.68
C PRO A 106 -5.06 7.68 11.41
N THR A 107 -3.99 6.97 11.78
CA THR A 107 -2.61 7.48 11.75
C THR A 107 -2.18 7.84 10.34
N ARG A 108 -2.49 7.02 9.33
CA ARG A 108 -2.12 7.30 7.92
C ARG A 108 -2.77 8.58 7.42
N PHE A 109 -4.05 8.80 7.70
CA PHE A 109 -4.76 10.02 7.32
C PHE A 109 -4.19 11.27 8.02
N LEU A 110 -4.02 11.19 9.34
CA LEU A 110 -3.46 12.30 10.12
C LEU A 110 -2.02 12.62 9.70
N SER A 111 -1.22 11.63 9.30
CA SER A 111 0.15 11.86 8.81
C SER A 111 0.18 12.65 7.50
N VAL A 112 -0.79 12.46 6.62
CA VAL A 112 -0.93 13.24 5.38
C VAL A 112 -1.25 14.70 5.70
N LEU A 113 -2.21 14.94 6.60
CA LEU A 113 -2.59 16.30 7.02
C LEU A 113 -1.43 17.00 7.74
N GLU A 114 -0.75 16.31 8.65
CA GLU A 114 0.41 16.84 9.35
C GLU A 114 1.54 17.21 8.40
N GLY A 115 1.84 16.32 7.45
CA GLY A 115 2.87 16.55 6.44
C GLY A 115 2.54 17.74 5.53
N ALA A 116 1.31 17.85 5.08
CA ALA A 116 0.83 18.98 4.30
C ALA A 116 0.89 20.30 5.11
N ALA A 117 0.54 20.28 6.39
CA ALA A 117 0.67 21.45 7.26
C ALA A 117 2.14 21.88 7.42
N ARG A 118 3.06 20.95 7.59
CA ARG A 118 4.50 21.23 7.63
C ARG A 118 5.03 21.82 6.31
N LEU A 119 4.49 21.37 5.17
CA LEU A 119 4.80 21.93 3.86
C LEU A 119 4.29 23.38 3.75
N ALA A 120 3.04 23.63 4.14
CA ALA A 120 2.45 24.97 4.16
C ALA A 120 3.25 25.96 5.04
N LEU A 121 3.80 25.50 6.17
CA LEU A 121 4.62 26.30 7.04
C LEU A 121 5.95 26.78 6.41
N ARG A 122 6.47 26.05 5.42
CA ARG A 122 7.69 26.42 4.69
C ARG A 122 7.45 27.48 3.62
N GLN A 123 6.20 27.65 3.19
CA GLN A 123 5.85 28.65 2.16
C GLN A 123 5.70 30.05 2.79
N PRO A 124 6.15 31.11 2.12
CA PRO A 124 5.94 32.49 2.59
C PRO A 124 4.47 32.88 2.41
N GLY A 125 3.90 33.58 3.39
CA GLY A 125 2.54 34.12 3.31
C GLY A 125 1.51 33.42 4.20
N LEU A 126 0.26 33.35 3.75
CA LEU A 126 -0.82 32.71 4.46
C LEU A 126 -0.57 31.20 4.58
N LYS A 127 -0.53 30.70 5.80
CA LYS A 127 -0.28 29.30 6.10
C LYS A 127 -1.56 28.48 5.92
N LEU A 128 -2.04 28.41 4.70
CA LEU A 128 -3.27 27.70 4.33
C LEU A 128 -2.95 26.31 3.83
N VAL A 129 -3.45 25.31 4.50
CA VAL A 129 -3.43 23.91 4.04
C VAL A 129 -4.64 23.72 3.13
N SER A 130 -4.43 23.97 1.85
CA SER A 130 -5.43 23.77 0.81
C SER A 130 -5.29 22.40 0.16
N GLU A 131 -6.26 22.03 -0.67
CA GLU A 131 -6.19 20.85 -1.54
C GLU A 131 -4.87 20.77 -2.31
N ALA A 132 -4.42 21.89 -2.92
CA ALA A 132 -3.18 21.95 -3.68
C ALA A 132 -1.95 21.58 -2.84
N ILE A 133 -1.88 22.04 -1.58
CA ILE A 133 -0.78 21.71 -0.67
C ILE A 133 -0.79 20.23 -0.30
N VAL A 134 -1.96 19.64 -0.06
CA VAL A 134 -2.07 18.20 0.21
C VAL A 134 -1.63 17.38 -1.00
N ARG A 135 -2.04 17.77 -2.21
CA ARG A 135 -1.63 17.14 -3.46
C ARG A 135 -0.12 17.23 -3.66
N GLN A 136 0.45 18.41 -3.48
CA GLN A 136 1.90 18.63 -3.57
C GLN A 136 2.65 17.75 -2.57
N TYR A 137 2.23 17.72 -1.30
CA TYR A 137 2.86 16.88 -0.29
C TYR A 137 2.82 15.40 -0.65
N ALA A 138 1.67 14.92 -1.11
CA ALA A 138 1.49 13.53 -1.48
C ALA A 138 2.31 13.15 -2.72
N SER A 139 2.44 14.05 -3.69
CA SER A 139 3.31 13.85 -4.85
C SER A 139 4.79 13.77 -4.43
N GLU A 140 5.27 14.72 -3.61
CA GLU A 140 6.66 14.73 -3.15
C GLU A 140 7.02 13.54 -2.25
N LYS A 141 6.07 13.11 -1.39
CA LYS A 141 6.34 12.09 -0.38
C LYS A 141 6.17 10.67 -0.89
N PHE A 142 5.15 10.43 -1.72
CA PHE A 142 4.74 9.09 -2.13
C PHE A 142 4.96 8.85 -3.63
N GLY A 143 5.49 9.83 -4.37
CA GLY A 143 5.70 9.73 -5.83
C GLY A 143 4.39 9.61 -6.62
N ILE A 144 3.26 10.07 -6.07
CA ILE A 144 1.94 9.93 -6.66
C ILE A 144 1.70 11.16 -7.56
N PRO A 145 1.43 11.02 -8.86
CA PRO A 145 1.07 12.13 -9.73
C PRO A 145 -0.35 12.61 -9.43
N ILE A 146 -0.56 13.26 -8.27
CA ILE A 146 -1.89 13.66 -7.79
C ILE A 146 -2.45 14.85 -8.58
N GLU A 147 -1.64 15.54 -9.34
CA GLU A 147 -2.10 16.58 -10.27
C GLU A 147 -3.07 16.01 -11.32
N GLN A 148 -2.96 14.71 -11.63
CA GLN A 148 -3.81 13.99 -12.57
C GLN A 148 -5.12 13.46 -11.95
N VAL A 149 -5.34 13.58 -10.64
CA VAL A 149 -6.56 13.08 -10.00
C VAL A 149 -7.71 14.07 -10.19
N GLY A 150 -8.67 13.72 -11.03
CA GLY A 150 -9.86 14.52 -11.31
C GLY A 150 -10.05 14.82 -12.79
N GLN A 151 -10.24 16.10 -13.15
CA GLN A 151 -10.51 16.49 -14.53
C GLN A 151 -9.33 16.25 -15.50
N GLU A 152 -8.09 16.32 -15.04
CA GLU A 152 -6.90 16.07 -15.86
C GLU A 152 -6.70 14.57 -16.12
N GLU A 153 -6.93 13.71 -15.12
CA GLU A 153 -6.95 12.26 -15.32
C GLU A 153 -8.01 11.85 -16.35
N SER A 154 -9.19 12.46 -16.28
CA SER A 154 -10.25 12.19 -17.27
C SER A 154 -9.84 12.62 -18.68
N LYS A 155 -9.17 13.76 -18.84
CA LYS A 155 -8.64 14.21 -20.14
C LYS A 155 -7.52 13.31 -20.63
N MET A 156 -6.60 12.91 -19.76
CA MET A 156 -5.53 11.98 -20.09
C MET A 156 -6.10 10.64 -20.58
N LEU A 157 -7.10 10.09 -19.89
CA LEU A 157 -7.74 8.84 -20.29
C LEU A 157 -8.51 8.95 -21.62
N LEU A 158 -9.04 10.13 -21.95
CA LEU A 158 -9.69 10.38 -23.24
C LEU A 158 -8.69 10.38 -24.40
N ASN A 159 -7.46 10.85 -24.16
CA ASN A 159 -6.40 10.96 -25.17
C ASN A 159 -5.31 9.90 -24.99
N LEU A 160 -5.60 8.84 -24.25
CA LEU A 160 -4.59 7.85 -23.82
C LEU A 160 -3.92 7.16 -25.01
N GLU A 161 -4.68 6.86 -26.07
CA GLU A 161 -4.16 6.24 -27.28
C GLU A 161 -3.13 7.16 -27.96
N GLU A 162 -3.44 8.44 -28.12
CA GLU A 162 -2.54 9.42 -28.74
C GLU A 162 -1.23 9.54 -27.94
N ILE A 163 -1.35 9.64 -26.62
CA ILE A 163 -0.20 9.75 -25.71
C ILE A 163 0.68 8.49 -25.78
N ILE A 164 0.07 7.30 -25.82
CA ILE A 164 0.83 6.05 -25.96
C ILE A 164 1.53 6.00 -27.32
N HIS A 165 0.88 6.45 -28.40
CA HIS A 165 1.44 6.46 -29.75
C HIS A 165 2.55 7.48 -29.95
N GLU A 166 2.72 8.48 -29.09
CA GLU A 166 3.92 9.35 -29.12
C GLU A 166 5.21 8.54 -28.92
N ARG A 167 5.12 7.41 -28.23
CA ARG A 167 6.28 6.55 -27.92
C ARG A 167 6.23 5.19 -28.60
N LEU A 168 5.05 4.58 -28.69
CA LEU A 168 4.86 3.25 -29.28
C LEU A 168 4.32 3.36 -30.70
N ILE A 169 5.12 2.97 -31.69
CA ILE A 169 4.73 2.98 -33.11
C ILE A 169 4.02 1.67 -33.44
N GLY A 170 2.83 1.74 -34.02
CA GLY A 170 2.01 0.58 -34.34
C GLY A 170 1.28 0.00 -33.14
N GLN A 171 0.79 -1.24 -33.22
CA GLN A 171 0.05 -1.93 -32.17
C GLN A 171 -1.28 -1.25 -31.80
N GLU A 172 -1.97 -0.64 -32.76
CA GLU A 172 -3.18 0.16 -32.58
C GLU A 172 -4.25 -0.63 -31.82
N GLU A 173 -4.51 -1.90 -32.22
CA GLU A 173 -5.52 -2.74 -31.58
C GLU A 173 -5.20 -3.00 -30.10
N ALA A 174 -3.92 -3.24 -29.76
CA ALA A 174 -3.49 -3.49 -28.39
C ALA A 174 -3.61 -2.21 -27.55
N VAL A 175 -3.26 -1.05 -28.08
CA VAL A 175 -3.37 0.26 -27.44
C VAL A 175 -4.83 0.60 -27.18
N ASP A 176 -5.70 0.42 -28.18
CA ASP A 176 -7.16 0.66 -28.04
C ASP A 176 -7.78 -0.21 -26.95
N MET A 177 -7.43 -1.50 -26.91
CA MET A 177 -7.94 -2.44 -25.89
C MET A 177 -7.50 -2.03 -24.48
N VAL A 178 -6.25 -1.65 -24.32
CA VAL A 178 -5.71 -1.20 -23.03
C VAL A 178 -6.40 0.09 -22.57
N ALA A 179 -6.47 1.09 -23.46
CA ALA A 179 -7.11 2.36 -23.16
C ALA A 179 -8.61 2.20 -22.83
N ALA A 180 -9.33 1.39 -23.59
CA ALA A 180 -10.72 1.07 -23.31
C ALA A 180 -10.91 0.36 -21.96
N SER A 181 -10.01 -0.53 -21.58
CA SER A 181 -10.07 -1.22 -20.30
C SER A 181 -9.81 -0.29 -19.12
N LEU A 182 -8.82 0.59 -19.23
CA LEU A 182 -8.51 1.59 -18.20
C LEU A 182 -9.66 2.62 -18.05
N ARG A 183 -10.28 3.04 -19.16
CA ARG A 183 -11.47 3.90 -19.10
C ARG A 183 -12.65 3.22 -18.40
N ARG A 184 -12.94 1.94 -18.70
CA ARG A 184 -14.01 1.19 -18.02
C ARG A 184 -13.73 1.04 -16.53
N ALA A 185 -12.52 0.68 -16.17
CA ALA A 185 -12.13 0.54 -14.77
C ALA A 185 -12.29 1.85 -13.95
N ARG A 186 -12.31 3.00 -14.61
CA ARG A 186 -12.54 4.31 -13.96
C ARG A 186 -14.01 4.61 -13.71
N VAL A 187 -14.90 4.15 -14.59
CA VAL A 187 -16.34 4.47 -14.55
C VAL A 187 -17.12 3.51 -13.64
N GLU A 188 -16.68 2.26 -13.55
CA GLU A 188 -17.35 1.25 -12.74
C GLU A 188 -17.18 1.54 -11.23
N LEU A 189 -18.24 1.25 -10.44
CA LEU A 189 -18.19 1.19 -8.97
C LEU A 189 -17.25 0.04 -8.57
N ARG A 190 -15.99 0.37 -8.36
CA ARG A 190 -14.89 -0.55 -8.30
C ARG A 190 -14.74 -1.12 -6.90
N ASP A 191 -14.48 -2.40 -6.82
CA ASP A 191 -13.90 -3.00 -5.63
C ASP A 191 -12.46 -2.47 -5.49
N THR A 192 -12.24 -1.60 -4.51
CA THR A 192 -10.95 -0.94 -4.25
C THR A 192 -9.83 -1.93 -3.89
N ASN A 193 -10.20 -3.16 -3.57
CA ASN A 193 -9.25 -4.21 -3.19
C ASN A 193 -8.64 -4.94 -4.40
N LYS A 194 -9.18 -4.75 -5.62
CA LYS A 194 -8.72 -5.46 -6.83
C LYS A 194 -7.78 -4.59 -7.69
N PRO A 195 -6.90 -5.24 -8.49
CA PRO A 195 -6.09 -4.52 -9.48
C PRO A 195 -6.94 -3.70 -10.45
N ILE A 196 -6.41 -2.60 -10.93
CA ILE A 196 -7.11 -1.68 -11.87
C ILE A 196 -7.53 -2.41 -13.14
N ALA A 197 -6.61 -3.16 -13.71
CA ALA A 197 -6.81 -4.02 -14.84
C ALA A 197 -5.72 -5.09 -14.85
N ASN A 198 -6.03 -6.23 -15.46
CA ASN A 198 -5.08 -7.30 -15.71
C ASN A 198 -4.99 -7.49 -17.22
N PHE A 199 -3.77 -7.46 -17.77
CA PHE A 199 -3.50 -7.60 -19.19
C PHE A 199 -2.56 -8.78 -19.44
N LEU A 200 -2.82 -9.53 -20.50
CA LEU A 200 -1.91 -10.54 -21.02
C LEU A 200 -1.51 -10.14 -22.44
N PHE A 201 -0.24 -9.73 -22.62
CA PHE A 201 0.31 -9.37 -23.92
C PHE A 201 0.89 -10.59 -24.61
N LEU A 202 0.27 -11.03 -25.69
CA LEU A 202 0.69 -12.17 -26.50
C LEU A 202 1.33 -11.69 -27.79
N GLY A 203 2.48 -12.27 -28.14
CA GLY A 203 3.16 -11.96 -29.40
C GLY A 203 4.62 -12.39 -29.40
N PRO A 204 5.30 -12.42 -30.56
CA PRO A 204 6.71 -12.79 -30.67
C PRO A 204 7.61 -11.80 -29.92
N THR A 205 8.88 -12.18 -29.72
CA THR A 205 9.87 -11.31 -29.09
C THR A 205 10.15 -10.09 -29.97
N GLY A 206 10.33 -8.92 -29.34
CA GLY A 206 10.70 -7.68 -30.03
C GLY A 206 9.55 -6.89 -30.65
N VAL A 207 8.29 -7.27 -30.46
CA VAL A 207 7.12 -6.55 -31.02
C VAL A 207 6.61 -5.39 -30.16
N GLY A 208 7.26 -5.08 -29.03
CA GLY A 208 6.93 -3.94 -28.20
C GLY A 208 6.12 -4.24 -26.92
N LYS A 209 5.94 -5.53 -26.50
CA LYS A 209 5.17 -5.87 -25.29
C LYS A 209 5.67 -5.17 -24.03
N THR A 210 6.96 -5.26 -23.77
CA THR A 210 7.59 -4.62 -22.61
C THR A 210 7.61 -3.09 -22.75
N GLU A 211 7.75 -2.57 -23.98
CA GLU A 211 7.70 -1.13 -24.24
C GLU A 211 6.31 -0.55 -23.97
N LEU A 212 5.24 -1.27 -24.37
CA LEU A 212 3.87 -0.89 -24.01
C LEU A 212 3.67 -0.82 -22.49
N ALA A 213 4.20 -1.81 -21.75
CA ALA A 213 4.11 -1.80 -20.28
C ALA A 213 4.85 -0.60 -19.64
N LYS A 214 6.05 -0.25 -20.15
CA LYS A 214 6.82 0.93 -19.73
C LYS A 214 6.08 2.22 -20.05
N THR A 215 5.55 2.35 -21.25
CA THR A 215 4.77 3.52 -21.65
C THR A 215 3.53 3.68 -20.79
N LEU A 216 2.86 2.58 -20.45
CA LEU A 216 1.75 2.61 -19.49
C LEU A 216 2.17 3.04 -18.09
N ALA A 217 3.32 2.57 -17.60
CA ALA A 217 3.85 2.99 -16.31
C ALA A 217 4.12 4.51 -16.31
N GLU A 218 4.75 5.03 -17.35
CA GLU A 218 5.02 6.46 -17.47
C GLU A 218 3.73 7.29 -17.58
N VAL A 219 2.83 6.91 -18.47
CA VAL A 219 1.61 7.69 -18.75
C VAL A 219 0.61 7.61 -17.61
N TYR A 220 0.34 6.42 -17.06
CA TYR A 220 -0.72 6.23 -16.06
C TYR A 220 -0.22 6.44 -14.63
N PHE A 221 1.03 6.07 -14.33
CA PHE A 221 1.61 6.16 -13.00
C PHE A 221 2.62 7.32 -12.87
N GLY A 222 2.92 8.03 -13.96
CA GLY A 222 3.74 9.24 -13.97
C GLY A 222 5.26 9.00 -14.07
N SER A 223 5.72 7.76 -14.04
CA SER A 223 7.14 7.40 -14.19
C SER A 223 7.29 5.96 -14.65
N GLU A 224 8.30 5.68 -15.48
CA GLU A 224 8.71 4.29 -15.76
C GLU A 224 9.15 3.54 -14.48
N ASP A 225 9.70 4.25 -13.51
CA ASP A 225 10.14 3.69 -12.22
C ASP A 225 8.96 3.22 -11.34
N ALA A 226 7.73 3.63 -11.67
CA ALA A 226 6.52 3.12 -11.04
C ALA A 226 6.15 1.71 -11.55
N MET A 227 7.08 1.01 -12.21
CA MET A 227 6.92 -0.35 -12.67
C MET A 227 7.76 -1.32 -11.83
N ILE A 228 7.08 -2.25 -11.16
CA ILE A 228 7.72 -3.39 -10.48
C ILE A 228 7.85 -4.52 -11.50
N ARG A 229 9.07 -4.78 -11.95
CA ARG A 229 9.34 -5.84 -12.94
C ARG A 229 9.83 -7.10 -12.25
N LEU A 230 9.20 -8.24 -12.60
CA LEU A 230 9.65 -9.57 -12.26
C LEU A 230 9.93 -10.34 -13.56
N ASP A 231 11.18 -10.75 -13.75
CA ASP A 231 11.57 -11.66 -14.82
C ASP A 231 11.31 -13.10 -14.36
N MET A 232 10.28 -13.72 -14.91
CA MET A 232 9.84 -15.06 -14.50
C MET A 232 10.87 -16.15 -14.82
N SER A 233 11.87 -15.86 -15.62
CA SER A 233 13.00 -16.78 -15.84
C SER A 233 13.83 -17.03 -14.57
N GLU A 234 13.79 -16.12 -13.60
CA GLU A 234 14.46 -16.28 -12.30
C GLU A 234 13.62 -17.08 -11.28
N TYR A 235 12.37 -17.39 -11.63
CA TYR A 235 11.37 -17.99 -10.75
C TYR A 235 10.87 -19.36 -11.25
N GLN A 236 11.78 -20.18 -11.77
CA GLN A 236 11.48 -21.51 -12.35
C GLN A 236 11.40 -22.63 -11.32
N LEU A 237 11.96 -22.43 -10.12
CA LEU A 237 12.03 -23.42 -9.06
C LEU A 237 10.86 -23.27 -8.06
N PRO A 238 10.38 -24.37 -7.41
CA PRO A 238 9.33 -24.31 -6.40
C PRO A 238 9.63 -23.33 -5.28
N ASP A 239 10.86 -23.32 -4.78
CA ASP A 239 11.29 -22.43 -3.67
C ASP A 239 11.31 -20.94 -4.07
N SER A 240 11.15 -20.63 -5.35
CA SER A 240 11.12 -19.24 -5.84
C SER A 240 9.88 -18.48 -5.36
N VAL A 241 8.81 -19.18 -4.93
CA VAL A 241 7.65 -18.55 -4.27
C VAL A 241 8.11 -17.73 -3.06
N ASN A 242 9.06 -18.27 -2.28
CA ASN A 242 9.61 -17.60 -1.10
C ASN A 242 10.32 -16.28 -1.42
N LYS A 243 10.88 -16.14 -2.63
CA LYS A 243 11.47 -14.87 -3.07
C LYS A 243 10.42 -13.79 -3.30
N ILE A 244 9.22 -14.19 -3.71
CA ILE A 244 8.08 -13.28 -4.01
C ILE A 244 7.38 -12.82 -2.74
N ILE A 245 7.04 -13.78 -1.85
CA ILE A 245 6.23 -13.51 -0.65
C ILE A 245 7.03 -13.51 0.66
N GLY A 246 8.31 -13.88 0.61
CA GLY A 246 9.17 -14.03 1.79
C GLY A 246 9.15 -15.43 2.38
N SER A 247 10.02 -15.66 3.36
CA SER A 247 10.13 -16.92 4.10
C SER A 247 10.71 -16.66 5.49
N GLY A 248 10.03 -17.09 6.54
CA GLY A 248 10.47 -16.87 7.92
C GLY A 248 10.61 -15.39 8.26
N GLU A 249 11.83 -14.92 8.52
CA GLU A 249 12.13 -13.50 8.80
C GLU A 249 12.46 -12.68 7.52
N GLU A 250 12.68 -13.36 6.39
CA GLU A 250 12.99 -12.71 5.12
C GLU A 250 11.73 -12.16 4.45
N THR A 251 11.76 -10.88 4.06
CA THR A 251 10.67 -10.23 3.33
C THR A 251 10.68 -10.63 1.86
N GLY A 252 9.50 -10.81 1.27
CA GLY A 252 9.37 -11.09 -0.16
C GLY A 252 9.60 -9.84 -1.01
N TYR A 253 10.23 -10.02 -2.16
CA TYR A 253 10.52 -8.91 -3.06
C TYR A 253 9.25 -8.18 -3.52
N LEU A 254 8.24 -8.93 -4.00
CA LEU A 254 7.02 -8.32 -4.53
C LEU A 254 6.18 -7.67 -3.43
N THR A 255 6.00 -8.38 -2.32
CA THR A 255 5.19 -7.87 -1.20
C THR A 255 5.78 -6.60 -0.61
N GLU A 256 7.11 -6.53 -0.49
CA GLU A 256 7.78 -5.33 -0.01
C GLU A 256 7.75 -4.19 -1.05
N ALA A 257 7.99 -4.49 -2.33
CA ALA A 257 7.96 -3.49 -3.40
C ALA A 257 6.57 -2.84 -3.54
N VAL A 258 5.50 -3.64 -3.51
CA VAL A 258 4.12 -3.12 -3.57
C VAL A 258 3.77 -2.32 -2.32
N ARG A 259 4.31 -2.70 -1.15
CA ARG A 259 4.09 -1.95 0.09
C ARG A 259 4.77 -0.58 0.07
N GLN A 260 5.98 -0.51 -0.52
CA GLN A 260 6.70 0.74 -0.70
C GLN A 260 6.09 1.62 -1.79
N HIS A 261 5.57 0.99 -2.86
CA HIS A 261 4.97 1.65 -4.01
C HIS A 261 3.59 1.07 -4.34
N PRO A 262 2.55 1.39 -3.53
CA PRO A 262 1.20 0.81 -3.70
C PRO A 262 0.55 1.18 -5.03
N PHE A 263 0.92 2.33 -5.60
CA PHE A 263 0.44 2.80 -6.88
C PHE A 263 1.51 2.53 -7.95
N SER A 264 1.51 1.33 -8.49
CA SER A 264 2.51 0.86 -9.44
C SER A 264 1.94 -0.15 -10.44
N LEU A 265 2.64 -0.33 -11.55
CA LEU A 265 2.40 -1.38 -12.53
C LEU A 265 3.29 -2.58 -12.20
N ILE A 266 2.70 -3.77 -12.10
CA ILE A 266 3.46 -5.01 -11.94
C ILE A 266 3.60 -5.66 -13.32
N LEU A 267 4.83 -5.83 -13.79
CA LEU A 267 5.14 -6.54 -15.03
C LEU A 267 5.72 -7.92 -14.72
N LEU A 268 5.01 -8.96 -15.11
CA LEU A 268 5.49 -10.35 -15.11
C LEU A 268 6.03 -10.66 -16.51
N ASP A 269 7.33 -10.52 -16.68
CA ASP A 269 7.97 -10.76 -17.98
C ASP A 269 8.29 -12.26 -18.15
N GLU A 270 8.10 -12.80 -19.36
CA GLU A 270 8.31 -14.22 -19.70
C GLU A 270 7.52 -15.19 -18.79
N ILE A 271 6.23 -14.88 -18.56
CA ILE A 271 5.38 -15.59 -17.60
C ILE A 271 5.31 -17.12 -17.84
N GLU A 272 5.53 -17.56 -19.06
CA GLU A 272 5.57 -18.98 -19.46
C GLU A 272 6.73 -19.77 -18.82
N LYS A 273 7.74 -19.08 -18.29
CA LYS A 273 8.89 -19.69 -17.60
C LYS A 273 8.67 -19.87 -16.10
N ALA A 274 7.63 -19.25 -15.53
CA ALA A 274 7.34 -19.33 -14.11
C ALA A 274 7.00 -20.75 -13.66
N HIS A 275 7.39 -21.11 -12.44
CA HIS A 275 6.91 -22.33 -11.81
C HIS A 275 5.37 -22.29 -11.61
N PRO A 276 4.63 -23.41 -11.78
CA PRO A 276 3.17 -23.43 -11.65
C PRO A 276 2.65 -22.87 -10.31
N ASP A 277 3.39 -23.07 -9.21
CA ASP A 277 2.98 -22.54 -7.91
C ASP A 277 2.98 -21.01 -7.86
N ILE A 278 3.84 -20.35 -8.63
CA ILE A 278 3.86 -18.90 -8.78
C ILE A 278 2.64 -18.43 -9.59
N LEU A 279 2.27 -19.15 -10.63
CA LEU A 279 1.05 -18.83 -11.38
C LEU A 279 -0.18 -18.92 -10.49
N ASN A 280 -0.26 -19.95 -9.63
CA ASN A 280 -1.33 -20.11 -8.66
C ASN A 280 -1.36 -18.97 -7.63
N LEU A 281 -0.19 -18.45 -7.23
CA LEU A 281 -0.09 -17.31 -6.34
C LEU A 281 -0.70 -16.05 -6.98
N PHE A 282 -0.40 -15.79 -8.26
CA PHE A 282 -0.97 -14.65 -8.97
C PHE A 282 -2.46 -14.76 -9.23
N LEU A 283 -3.04 -15.96 -9.28
CA LEU A 283 -4.50 -16.10 -9.35
C LEU A 283 -5.19 -15.46 -8.14
N GLN A 284 -4.62 -15.55 -6.94
CA GLN A 284 -5.17 -14.88 -5.77
C GLN A 284 -5.12 -13.35 -5.91
N VAL A 285 -4.06 -12.81 -6.52
CA VAL A 285 -3.95 -11.37 -6.79
C VAL A 285 -5.04 -10.92 -7.77
N PHE A 286 -5.31 -11.70 -8.81
CA PHE A 286 -6.29 -11.35 -9.84
C PHE A 286 -7.73 -11.46 -9.33
N ASP A 287 -8.03 -12.45 -8.49
CA ASP A 287 -9.37 -12.72 -8.00
C ASP A 287 -9.72 -11.92 -6.75
N ASP A 288 -8.83 -11.95 -5.74
CA ASP A 288 -9.04 -11.35 -4.42
C ASP A 288 -8.37 -9.98 -4.27
N GLY A 289 -7.46 -9.62 -5.18
CA GLY A 289 -6.69 -8.36 -5.13
C GLY A 289 -5.72 -8.29 -3.96
N ARG A 290 -5.35 -9.41 -3.37
CA ARG A 290 -4.46 -9.47 -2.23
C ARG A 290 -3.41 -10.57 -2.36
N LEU A 291 -2.29 -10.33 -1.73
CA LEU A 291 -1.20 -11.27 -1.60
C LEU A 291 -0.74 -11.25 -0.14
N THR A 292 -0.82 -12.41 0.52
CA THR A 292 -0.38 -12.54 1.92
C THR A 292 1.09 -12.98 1.94
N ASP A 293 1.93 -12.21 2.63
CA ASP A 293 3.34 -12.58 2.81
C ASP A 293 3.51 -13.71 3.85
N ALA A 294 4.74 -14.23 3.97
CA ALA A 294 5.06 -15.29 4.92
C ALA A 294 4.88 -14.88 6.40
N GLN A 295 4.74 -13.59 6.68
CA GLN A 295 4.50 -13.04 8.02
C GLN A 295 3.00 -12.83 8.30
N GLY A 296 2.11 -13.16 7.34
CA GLY A 296 0.65 -13.05 7.47
C GLY A 296 0.12 -11.63 7.26
N ARG A 297 0.89 -10.79 6.60
CA ARG A 297 0.55 -9.41 6.26
C ARG A 297 0.02 -9.31 4.86
#